data_f7487b8cca3865503c2e3c4f6662ff9a
#
_entry.id   f7487b8cca3865503c2e3c4f6662ff9a
#
_cell.length_a   1.000
_cell.length_b   1.000
_cell.length_c   1.000
_cell.angle_alpha   90.00
_cell.angle_beta   90.00
_cell.angle_gamma   90.00
#
_symmetry.space_group_name_H-M   'P 1'
#
loop_
_entity.id
_entity.type
_entity.pdbx_description
1 polymer ?
#
loop_
_entity_poly.entity_id
_entity_poly.type
_entity_poly.pdbx_seq_one_letter_code
_entity_poly.pdbx_strand_id
1 'polypeptide(L)'
;MTTLTEPSTVTTRRSSRRMWAILVLVLLADALDVIDATVTNIAAPTIAGELDGGESLIKWLGPAYMLAMGVLLVVGGRLGDKFGQRRLFLIGISGFTLASAVAGFSPDPALLIVARVAQGAFGALLIPQGMAIMTKAFSRDMLGKAFGLFGPVLGLSSVGGPVLAGLIISADLFGLSWRPIFLANIVLGIVGLVMAAKILPRDDGDRSTVVDGWGSGLLAVTMIGLLYGLIEGSTNGWSAVPVTSITVGVLLFAAFAHRQRTAAHPLIKPSLLKNRGFTSGLLVCLVAAAAGTGLLFVLSLFVQEGLHVSPRDTSLGLVPLTLGLVAAAFAAMGGLVAKLGRRLVFIGLTVDLVGCGWVLILVTYSGTNVSLWALAPAFFVIGVGLGLSFATIPTVALGDAKPDEAGSASGSFSSIQQLASAIGSAAVTSIFFQAATSGLGHAMKVGLIVVLAVTALSLPVVALMPRQAPSEPEQ
;
A
#
# COMPACT_ATOMS: atom_id res chain seq x y z
N MET A 1 -34.53 26.86 -47.46
CA MET A 1 -35.07 26.33 -46.20
C MET A 1 -34.22 25.16 -45.79
N THR A 2 -33.19 25.41 -45.04
CA THR A 2 -32.18 24.41 -44.57
C THR A 2 -32.58 24.07 -43.13
N THR A 3 -33.09 22.88 -42.92
CA THR A 3 -33.42 22.35 -41.60
C THR A 3 -32.15 22.00 -40.89
N LEU A 4 -31.80 22.80 -39.89
CA LEU A 4 -30.75 22.45 -38.90
C LEU A 4 -31.30 21.33 -37.99
N THR A 5 -30.79 20.12 -38.17
CA THR A 5 -30.99 19.00 -37.24
C THR A 5 -30.20 19.28 -35.96
N GLU A 6 -30.88 19.49 -34.83
CA GLU A 6 -30.25 19.54 -33.50
C GLU A 6 -29.52 18.24 -33.18
N PRO A 7 -28.31 18.28 -32.68
CA PRO A 7 -27.59 17.07 -32.24
C PRO A 7 -28.24 16.55 -30.95
N SER A 8 -28.64 15.30 -30.96
CA SER A 8 -29.40 14.60 -29.94
C SER A 8 -28.70 14.64 -28.55
N THR A 9 -29.37 15.27 -27.59
CA THR A 9 -29.02 15.33 -26.16
C THR A 9 -28.95 13.93 -25.45
N VAL A 10 -29.40 12.88 -26.11
CA VAL A 10 -29.49 11.51 -25.61
C VAL A 10 -28.12 10.82 -25.61
N THR A 11 -27.22 11.13 -26.55
CA THR A 11 -25.91 10.53 -26.68
C THR A 11 -24.93 11.03 -25.59
N THR A 12 -25.02 12.29 -25.21
CA THR A 12 -24.16 12.89 -24.16
C THR A 12 -24.48 12.36 -22.76
N ARG A 13 -25.76 12.11 -22.45
CA ARG A 13 -26.22 11.59 -21.15
C ARG A 13 -25.81 10.12 -20.91
N ARG A 14 -25.80 9.29 -21.96
CA ARG A 14 -25.36 7.90 -21.90
C ARG A 14 -23.84 7.77 -21.71
N SER A 15 -23.07 8.65 -22.34
CA SER A 15 -21.63 8.77 -22.19
C SER A 15 -21.24 9.15 -20.73
N SER A 16 -21.92 10.14 -20.15
CA SER A 16 -21.65 10.58 -18.78
C SER A 16 -21.92 9.49 -17.74
N ARG A 17 -23.06 8.78 -17.82
CA ARG A 17 -23.39 7.68 -16.88
C ARG A 17 -22.37 6.54 -16.93
N ARG A 18 -21.86 6.19 -18.12
CA ARG A 18 -20.86 5.15 -18.29
C ARG A 18 -19.51 5.56 -17.68
N MET A 19 -19.10 6.80 -17.85
CA MET A 19 -17.88 7.33 -17.25
C MET A 19 -17.93 7.24 -15.72
N TRP A 20 -19.00 7.71 -15.09
CA TRP A 20 -19.16 7.62 -13.65
C TRP A 20 -19.23 6.17 -13.14
N ALA A 21 -19.83 5.26 -13.90
CA ALA A 21 -19.85 3.84 -13.57
C ALA A 21 -18.44 3.21 -13.65
N ILE A 22 -17.60 3.63 -14.61
CA ILE A 22 -16.18 3.23 -14.66
C ILE A 22 -15.44 3.75 -13.43
N LEU A 23 -15.64 5.01 -13.03
CA LEU A 23 -15.02 5.56 -11.83
C LEU A 23 -15.40 4.77 -10.58
N VAL A 24 -16.70 4.51 -10.38
CA VAL A 24 -17.17 3.71 -9.24
C VAL A 24 -16.54 2.33 -9.21
N LEU A 25 -16.42 1.68 -10.38
CA LEU A 25 -15.78 0.37 -10.50
C LEU A 25 -14.29 0.41 -10.11
N VAL A 26 -13.54 1.41 -10.60
CA VAL A 26 -12.12 1.56 -10.29
C VAL A 26 -11.93 1.87 -8.81
N LEU A 27 -12.71 2.82 -8.27
CA LEU A 27 -12.67 3.15 -6.84
C LEU A 27 -13.06 1.97 -5.96
N LEU A 28 -14.00 1.12 -6.39
CA LEU A 28 -14.35 -0.12 -5.68
C LEU A 28 -13.18 -1.10 -5.66
N ALA A 29 -12.49 -1.28 -6.78
CA ALA A 29 -11.32 -2.17 -6.86
C ALA A 29 -10.16 -1.68 -5.98
N ASP A 30 -9.87 -0.38 -6.02
CA ASP A 30 -8.81 0.22 -5.20
C ASP A 30 -9.20 0.22 -3.71
N ALA A 31 -10.48 0.46 -3.37
CA ALA A 31 -10.98 0.38 -2.00
C ALA A 31 -10.86 -1.06 -1.44
N LEU A 32 -11.19 -2.08 -2.25
CA LEU A 32 -11.01 -3.48 -1.90
C LEU A 32 -9.54 -3.78 -1.55
N ASP A 33 -8.61 -3.30 -2.37
CA ASP A 33 -7.17 -3.48 -2.16
C ASP A 33 -6.71 -2.84 -0.83
N VAL A 34 -7.08 -1.59 -0.59
CA VAL A 34 -6.70 -0.86 0.64
C VAL A 34 -7.33 -1.50 1.89
N ILE A 35 -8.60 -1.88 1.82
CA ILE A 35 -9.28 -2.57 2.92
C ILE A 35 -8.55 -3.89 3.22
N ASP A 36 -8.34 -4.73 2.19
CA ASP A 36 -7.71 -6.05 2.34
C ASP A 36 -6.27 -5.95 2.89
N ALA A 37 -5.50 -4.94 2.48
CA ALA A 37 -4.18 -4.68 3.02
C ALA A 37 -4.21 -4.26 4.51
N THR A 38 -5.21 -3.51 4.93
CA THR A 38 -5.27 -2.91 6.29
C THR A 38 -5.98 -3.79 7.32
N VAL A 39 -6.96 -4.61 6.91
CA VAL A 39 -7.68 -5.53 7.81
C VAL A 39 -6.75 -6.53 8.49
N THR A 40 -5.71 -6.97 7.79
CA THR A 40 -4.74 -7.93 8.32
C THR A 40 -3.94 -7.40 9.51
N ASN A 41 -3.77 -6.08 9.63
CA ASN A 41 -3.08 -5.49 10.79
C ASN A 41 -3.82 -5.76 12.10
N ILE A 42 -5.15 -5.81 12.08
CA ILE A 42 -5.99 -6.12 13.26
C ILE A 42 -6.21 -7.62 13.41
N ALA A 43 -6.39 -8.33 12.27
CA ALA A 43 -6.75 -9.74 12.28
C ALA A 43 -5.56 -10.67 12.56
N ALA A 44 -4.32 -10.22 12.33
CA ALA A 44 -3.13 -11.07 12.37
C ALA A 44 -2.97 -11.88 13.67
N PRO A 45 -3.11 -11.32 14.90
CA PRO A 45 -3.00 -12.11 16.11
C PRO A 45 -4.09 -13.18 16.23
N THR A 46 -5.35 -12.83 15.93
CA THR A 46 -6.48 -13.77 15.95
C THR A 46 -6.29 -14.91 14.95
N ILE A 47 -5.88 -14.58 13.73
CA ILE A 47 -5.58 -15.58 12.68
C ILE A 47 -4.46 -16.51 13.14
N ALA A 48 -3.37 -15.96 13.66
CA ALA A 48 -2.23 -16.75 14.10
C ALA A 48 -2.56 -17.67 15.27
N GLY A 49 -3.41 -17.20 16.20
CA GLY A 49 -3.89 -18.02 17.34
C GLY A 49 -4.79 -19.17 16.89
N GLU A 50 -5.71 -18.94 15.94
CA GLU A 50 -6.63 -19.99 15.48
C GLU A 50 -5.99 -21.03 14.54
N LEU A 51 -4.98 -20.63 13.77
CA LEU A 51 -4.29 -21.52 12.83
C LEU A 51 -2.99 -22.10 13.40
N ASP A 52 -2.68 -21.89 14.66
CA ASP A 52 -1.42 -22.28 15.33
C ASP A 52 -0.17 -21.83 14.55
N GLY A 53 -0.28 -20.68 13.85
CA GLY A 53 0.77 -20.16 12.98
C GLY A 53 1.86 -19.35 13.68
N GLY A 54 1.65 -19.01 14.95
CA GLY A 54 2.57 -18.28 15.78
C GLY A 54 3.05 -16.95 15.19
N GLU A 55 4.21 -16.47 15.67
CA GLU A 55 4.81 -15.21 15.21
C GLU A 55 5.16 -15.20 13.71
N SER A 56 5.53 -16.36 13.16
CA SER A 56 5.88 -16.47 11.74
C SER A 56 4.70 -16.06 10.86
N LEU A 57 3.50 -16.57 11.16
CA LEU A 57 2.31 -16.21 10.39
C LEU A 57 1.99 -14.72 10.50
N ILE A 58 2.07 -14.14 11.72
CA ILE A 58 1.85 -12.70 11.93
C ILE A 58 2.82 -11.89 11.05
N LYS A 59 4.11 -12.27 11.01
CA LYS A 59 5.15 -11.57 10.24
C LYS A 59 4.98 -11.71 8.72
N TRP A 60 4.35 -12.79 8.22
CA TRP A 60 4.17 -13.04 6.80
C TRP A 60 2.86 -12.50 6.21
N LEU A 61 1.77 -12.37 6.97
CA LEU A 61 0.44 -12.05 6.46
C LEU A 61 0.39 -10.76 5.62
N GLY A 62 0.94 -9.68 6.13
CA GLY A 62 1.02 -8.41 5.42
C GLY A 62 2.08 -8.40 4.31
N PRO A 63 3.36 -8.71 4.65
CA PRO A 63 4.46 -8.69 3.70
C PRO A 63 4.28 -9.59 2.49
N ALA A 64 3.67 -10.78 2.62
CA ALA A 64 3.43 -11.70 1.51
C ALA A 64 2.56 -11.06 0.41
N TYR A 65 1.51 -10.36 0.80
CA TYR A 65 0.64 -9.62 -0.10
C TYR A 65 1.39 -8.46 -0.78
N MET A 66 2.03 -7.59 0.03
CA MET A 66 2.74 -6.40 -0.45
C MET A 66 3.90 -6.75 -1.37
N LEU A 67 4.61 -7.84 -1.07
CA LEU A 67 5.70 -8.36 -1.89
C LEU A 67 5.20 -8.73 -3.30
N ALA A 68 4.18 -9.59 -3.36
CA ALA A 68 3.65 -10.06 -4.65
C ALA A 68 3.12 -8.88 -5.46
N MET A 69 2.40 -7.97 -4.82
CA MET A 69 1.89 -6.75 -5.42
C MET A 69 3.03 -5.84 -5.92
N GLY A 70 4.01 -5.54 -5.09
CA GLY A 70 5.12 -4.66 -5.45
C GLY A 70 5.96 -5.18 -6.62
N VAL A 71 6.25 -6.47 -6.66
CA VAL A 71 7.00 -7.10 -7.77
C VAL A 71 6.20 -7.06 -9.08
N LEU A 72 4.90 -7.32 -9.03
CA LEU A 72 4.08 -7.51 -10.22
C LEU A 72 3.38 -6.24 -10.71
N LEU A 73 3.36 -5.15 -9.94
CA LEU A 73 2.65 -3.92 -10.29
C LEU A 73 3.13 -3.33 -11.63
N VAL A 74 4.46 -3.21 -11.82
CA VAL A 74 5.03 -2.71 -13.08
C VAL A 74 4.76 -3.67 -14.23
N VAL A 75 4.87 -4.97 -13.97
CA VAL A 75 4.57 -6.02 -14.95
C VAL A 75 3.09 -5.98 -15.33
N GLY A 76 2.21 -5.85 -14.33
CA GLY A 76 0.76 -5.74 -14.53
C GLY A 76 0.39 -4.61 -15.50
N GLY A 77 0.98 -3.42 -15.32
CA GLY A 77 0.79 -2.30 -16.25
C GLY A 77 1.17 -2.66 -17.69
N ARG A 78 2.37 -3.23 -17.89
CA ARG A 78 2.86 -3.65 -19.20
C ARG A 78 2.02 -4.77 -19.84
N LEU A 79 1.54 -5.71 -19.02
CA LEU A 79 0.63 -6.76 -19.49
C LEU A 79 -0.69 -6.18 -19.98
N GLY A 80 -1.22 -5.14 -19.30
CA GLY A 80 -2.42 -4.43 -19.75
C GLY A 80 -2.23 -3.72 -21.07
N ASP A 81 -1.10 -3.05 -21.26
CA ASP A 81 -0.75 -2.43 -22.55
C ASP A 81 -0.65 -3.47 -23.66
N LYS A 82 -0.12 -4.66 -23.36
CA LYS A 82 0.10 -5.74 -24.34
C LYS A 82 -1.16 -6.52 -24.70
N PHE A 83 -1.98 -6.88 -23.70
CA PHE A 83 -3.11 -7.82 -23.88
C PHE A 83 -4.48 -7.17 -23.74
N GLY A 84 -4.53 -5.85 -23.52
CA GLY A 84 -5.74 -5.08 -23.28
C GLY A 84 -6.08 -4.91 -21.81
N GLN A 85 -6.38 -3.69 -21.42
CA GLN A 85 -6.60 -3.28 -20.03
C GLN A 85 -7.85 -3.91 -19.44
N ARG A 86 -8.95 -3.98 -20.23
CA ARG A 86 -10.18 -4.65 -19.79
C ARG A 86 -9.94 -6.11 -19.45
N ARG A 87 -9.20 -6.85 -20.30
CA ARG A 87 -8.93 -8.28 -20.09
C ARG A 87 -8.14 -8.50 -18.81
N LEU A 88 -7.08 -7.70 -18.59
CA LEU A 88 -6.24 -7.81 -17.39
C LEU A 88 -7.00 -7.40 -16.14
N PHE A 89 -7.87 -6.39 -16.21
CA PHE A 89 -8.74 -6.00 -15.11
C PHE A 89 -9.69 -7.14 -14.71
N LEU A 90 -10.32 -7.79 -15.69
CA LEU A 90 -11.22 -8.93 -15.43
C LEU A 90 -10.47 -10.13 -14.83
N ILE A 91 -9.26 -10.43 -15.32
CA ILE A 91 -8.40 -11.49 -14.74
C ILE A 91 -8.02 -11.11 -13.31
N GLY A 92 -7.60 -9.86 -13.08
CA GLY A 92 -7.21 -9.36 -11.76
C GLY A 92 -8.33 -9.49 -10.74
N ILE A 93 -9.53 -8.97 -11.05
CA ILE A 93 -10.64 -9.02 -10.10
C ILE A 93 -11.16 -10.45 -9.87
N SER A 94 -11.16 -11.31 -10.91
CA SER A 94 -11.56 -12.70 -10.76
C SER A 94 -10.57 -13.49 -9.90
N GLY A 95 -9.27 -13.29 -10.16
CA GLY A 95 -8.20 -13.96 -9.40
C GLY A 95 -8.12 -13.48 -7.96
N PHE A 96 -8.26 -12.17 -7.73
CA PHE A 96 -8.32 -11.59 -6.39
C PHE A 96 -9.52 -12.15 -5.58
N THR A 97 -10.70 -12.21 -6.21
CA THR A 97 -11.91 -12.75 -5.58
C THR A 97 -11.74 -14.23 -5.23
N LEU A 98 -11.16 -15.02 -6.14
CA LEU A 98 -10.91 -16.44 -5.91
C LEU A 98 -9.86 -16.65 -4.81
N ALA A 99 -8.77 -15.88 -4.83
CA ALA A 99 -7.74 -15.92 -3.79
C ALA A 99 -8.30 -15.51 -2.42
N SER A 100 -9.21 -14.53 -2.38
CA SER A 100 -9.92 -14.14 -1.16
C SER A 100 -10.82 -15.28 -0.63
N ALA A 101 -11.47 -16.03 -1.52
CA ALA A 101 -12.21 -17.23 -1.12
C ALA A 101 -11.28 -18.28 -0.50
N VAL A 102 -10.14 -18.56 -1.15
CA VAL A 102 -9.14 -19.49 -0.62
C VAL A 102 -8.62 -19.02 0.74
N ALA A 103 -8.34 -17.74 0.91
CA ALA A 103 -7.91 -17.16 2.19
C ALA A 103 -8.98 -17.37 3.28
N GLY A 104 -10.24 -17.04 3.00
CA GLY A 104 -11.34 -17.16 3.97
C GLY A 104 -11.68 -18.59 4.38
N PHE A 105 -11.41 -19.56 3.52
CA PHE A 105 -11.60 -21.01 3.82
C PHE A 105 -10.30 -21.73 4.19
N SER A 106 -9.20 -21.00 4.40
CA SER A 106 -7.91 -21.62 4.67
C SER A 106 -7.91 -22.40 5.99
N PRO A 107 -7.52 -23.68 5.99
CA PRO A 107 -7.41 -24.50 7.19
C PRO A 107 -6.05 -24.39 7.89
N ASP A 108 -5.02 -23.88 7.20
CA ASP A 108 -3.64 -23.85 7.69
C ASP A 108 -2.88 -22.56 7.26
N PRO A 109 -1.78 -22.22 7.98
CA PRO A 109 -0.98 -21.02 7.69
C PRO A 109 -0.40 -20.98 6.28
N ALA A 110 0.06 -22.10 5.74
CA ALA A 110 0.75 -22.14 4.45
C ALA A 110 -0.20 -21.79 3.30
N LEU A 111 -1.40 -22.38 3.30
CA LEU A 111 -2.42 -22.06 2.31
C LEU A 111 -2.87 -20.61 2.40
N LEU A 112 -2.99 -20.05 3.62
CA LEU A 112 -3.32 -18.65 3.80
C LEU A 112 -2.24 -17.73 3.23
N ILE A 113 -0.96 -18.01 3.48
CA ILE A 113 0.15 -17.22 2.90
C ILE A 113 0.15 -17.30 1.37
N VAL A 114 -0.06 -18.52 0.79
CA VAL A 114 -0.17 -18.68 -0.66
C VAL A 114 -1.34 -17.86 -1.21
N ALA A 115 -2.49 -17.88 -0.53
CA ALA A 115 -3.64 -17.06 -0.92
C ALA A 115 -3.32 -15.56 -0.86
N ARG A 116 -2.58 -15.08 0.16
CA ARG A 116 -2.12 -13.68 0.27
C ARG A 116 -1.18 -13.29 -0.87
N VAL A 117 -0.25 -14.16 -1.25
CA VAL A 117 0.61 -13.95 -2.43
C VAL A 117 -0.25 -13.86 -3.70
N ALA A 118 -1.22 -14.74 -3.87
CA ALA A 118 -2.12 -14.72 -5.01
C ALA A 118 -2.98 -13.43 -5.04
N GLN A 119 -3.55 -13.01 -3.90
CA GLN A 119 -4.28 -11.75 -3.80
C GLN A 119 -3.40 -10.56 -4.22
N GLY A 120 -2.17 -10.44 -3.72
CA GLY A 120 -1.24 -9.37 -4.10
C GLY A 120 -0.89 -9.42 -5.60
N ALA A 121 -0.68 -10.62 -6.15
CA ALA A 121 -0.38 -10.80 -7.57
C ALA A 121 -1.54 -10.35 -8.47
N PHE A 122 -2.78 -10.70 -8.14
CA PHE A 122 -3.97 -10.29 -8.88
C PHE A 122 -4.35 -8.83 -8.62
N GLY A 123 -4.11 -8.30 -7.40
CA GLY A 123 -4.23 -6.88 -7.07
C GLY A 123 -3.32 -6.00 -7.94
N ALA A 124 -2.09 -6.45 -8.18
CA ALA A 124 -1.15 -5.78 -9.07
C ALA A 124 -1.62 -5.65 -10.54
N LEU A 125 -2.59 -6.46 -10.95
CA LEU A 125 -3.25 -6.32 -12.26
C LEU A 125 -4.39 -5.30 -12.23
N LEU A 126 -5.00 -5.00 -11.09
CA LEU A 126 -6.18 -4.12 -11.00
C LEU A 126 -5.83 -2.64 -11.09
N ILE A 127 -4.92 -2.18 -10.23
CA ILE A 127 -4.61 -0.75 -10.07
C ILE A 127 -4.14 -0.09 -11.37
N PRO A 128 -3.11 -0.62 -12.09
CA PRO A 128 -2.65 0.01 -13.31
C PRO A 128 -3.72 0.04 -14.41
N GLN A 129 -4.55 -1.02 -14.49
CA GLN A 129 -5.61 -1.08 -15.50
C GLN A 129 -6.74 -0.10 -15.18
N GLY A 130 -7.14 0.01 -13.91
CA GLY A 130 -8.14 0.98 -13.47
C GLY A 130 -7.76 2.41 -13.86
N MET A 131 -6.52 2.82 -13.54
CA MET A 131 -5.98 4.13 -13.89
C MET A 131 -5.91 4.37 -15.39
N ALA A 132 -5.43 3.38 -16.16
CA ALA A 132 -5.34 3.48 -17.62
C ALA A 132 -6.73 3.54 -18.30
N ILE A 133 -7.69 2.77 -17.81
CA ILE A 133 -9.08 2.81 -18.30
C ILE A 133 -9.70 4.17 -18.01
N MET A 134 -9.50 4.71 -16.81
CA MET A 134 -9.99 6.05 -16.45
C MET A 134 -9.41 7.14 -17.34
N THR A 135 -8.09 7.16 -17.53
CA THR A 135 -7.44 8.19 -18.37
C THR A 135 -7.91 8.16 -19.82
N LYS A 136 -8.31 6.98 -20.33
CA LYS A 136 -8.92 6.85 -21.68
C LYS A 136 -10.41 7.21 -21.72
N ALA A 137 -11.14 6.99 -20.62
CA ALA A 137 -12.59 7.18 -20.57
C ALA A 137 -13.01 8.62 -20.27
N PHE A 138 -12.17 9.39 -19.58
CA PHE A 138 -12.48 10.75 -19.13
C PHE A 138 -11.81 11.82 -19.97
N SER A 139 -12.49 12.95 -20.21
CA SER A 139 -11.86 14.15 -20.74
C SER A 139 -10.90 14.76 -19.71
N ARG A 140 -9.92 15.55 -20.14
CA ARG A 140 -8.93 16.18 -19.24
C ARG A 140 -9.59 16.97 -18.13
N ASP A 141 -10.65 17.74 -18.42
CA ASP A 141 -11.35 18.56 -17.45
C ASP A 141 -12.09 17.74 -16.37
N MET A 142 -12.52 16.53 -16.71
CA MET A 142 -13.21 15.62 -15.80
C MET A 142 -12.25 14.71 -15.01
N LEU A 143 -11.06 14.45 -15.53
CA LEU A 143 -10.04 13.64 -14.83
C LEU A 143 -9.68 14.23 -13.48
N GLY A 144 -9.49 15.55 -13.38
CA GLY A 144 -9.21 16.23 -12.11
C GLY A 144 -10.31 16.01 -11.07
N LYS A 145 -11.59 16.07 -11.47
CA LYS A 145 -12.75 15.79 -10.59
C LYS A 145 -12.79 14.31 -10.19
N ALA A 146 -12.50 13.39 -11.13
CA ALA A 146 -12.46 11.97 -10.86
C ALA A 146 -11.34 11.61 -9.87
N PHE A 147 -10.13 12.12 -10.09
CA PHE A 147 -9.01 11.93 -9.16
C PHE A 147 -9.24 12.58 -7.79
N GLY A 148 -10.01 13.67 -7.73
CA GLY A 148 -10.42 14.29 -6.47
C GLY A 148 -11.24 13.38 -5.55
N LEU A 149 -11.88 12.32 -6.10
CA LEU A 149 -12.62 11.32 -5.31
C LEU A 149 -11.73 10.19 -4.77
N PHE A 150 -10.53 9.98 -5.32
CA PHE A 150 -9.63 8.92 -4.85
C PHE A 150 -9.20 9.14 -3.40
N GLY A 151 -8.76 10.36 -3.07
CA GLY A 151 -8.33 10.69 -1.71
C GLY A 151 -9.38 10.33 -0.64
N PRO A 152 -10.62 10.85 -0.75
CA PRO A 152 -11.71 10.50 0.15
C PRO A 152 -12.01 9.01 0.24
N VAL A 153 -12.11 8.32 -0.89
CA VAL A 153 -12.45 6.89 -0.92
C VAL A 153 -11.33 6.04 -0.33
N LEU A 154 -10.08 6.26 -0.75
CA LEU A 154 -8.94 5.51 -0.20
C LEU A 154 -8.68 5.84 1.27
N GLY A 155 -8.85 7.11 1.66
CA GLY A 155 -8.81 7.52 3.06
C GLY A 155 -9.87 6.81 3.91
N LEU A 156 -11.13 6.79 3.44
CA LEU A 156 -12.21 6.07 4.12
C LEU A 156 -11.95 4.56 4.17
N SER A 157 -11.40 3.98 3.11
CA SER A 157 -11.04 2.56 3.05
C SER A 157 -9.94 2.20 4.04
N SER A 158 -8.93 3.06 4.20
CA SER A 158 -7.83 2.83 5.14
C SER A 158 -8.27 2.92 6.60
N VAL A 159 -9.30 3.75 6.90
CA VAL A 159 -9.97 3.81 8.21
C VAL A 159 -10.93 2.63 8.37
N GLY A 160 -11.75 2.41 7.35
CA GLY A 160 -12.82 1.43 7.37
C GLY A 160 -12.29 0.00 7.53
N GLY A 161 -11.16 -0.31 6.90
CA GLY A 161 -10.56 -1.64 6.96
C GLY A 161 -10.33 -2.13 8.40
N PRO A 162 -9.48 -1.49 9.19
CA PRO A 162 -9.24 -1.87 10.60
C PRO A 162 -10.51 -1.89 11.45
N VAL A 163 -11.39 -0.89 11.29
CA VAL A 163 -12.65 -0.82 12.05
C VAL A 163 -13.57 -2.00 11.70
N LEU A 164 -13.73 -2.29 10.42
CA LEU A 164 -14.51 -3.44 9.95
C LEU A 164 -13.92 -4.76 10.45
N ALA A 165 -12.58 -4.91 10.41
CA ALA A 165 -11.91 -6.10 10.92
C ALA A 165 -12.22 -6.35 12.40
N GLY A 166 -12.06 -5.34 13.25
CA GLY A 166 -12.33 -5.45 14.67
C GLY A 166 -13.79 -5.76 14.97
N LEU A 167 -14.73 -5.13 14.25
CA LEU A 167 -16.16 -5.39 14.39
C LEU A 167 -16.53 -6.81 13.94
N ILE A 168 -16.02 -7.27 12.81
CA ILE A 168 -16.29 -8.60 12.25
C ILE A 168 -15.77 -9.69 13.18
N ILE A 169 -14.51 -9.56 13.63
CA ILE A 169 -13.91 -10.55 14.55
C ILE A 169 -14.71 -10.60 15.87
N SER A 170 -15.04 -9.44 16.44
CA SER A 170 -15.75 -9.40 17.71
C SER A 170 -17.21 -9.84 17.62
N ALA A 171 -17.84 -9.70 16.45
CA ALA A 171 -19.20 -10.18 16.23
C ALA A 171 -19.26 -11.71 16.03
N ASP A 172 -18.13 -12.33 15.73
CA ASP A 172 -18.00 -13.77 15.49
C ASP A 172 -19.14 -14.34 14.64
N LEU A 173 -19.38 -13.71 13.49
CA LEU A 173 -20.51 -14.03 12.60
C LEU A 173 -20.48 -15.51 12.23
N PHE A 174 -21.49 -16.25 12.65
CA PHE A 174 -21.65 -17.69 12.40
C PHE A 174 -20.52 -18.59 12.97
N GLY A 175 -19.76 -18.12 13.98
CA GLY A 175 -18.60 -18.84 14.51
C GLY A 175 -17.42 -18.89 13.53
N LEU A 176 -17.36 -17.94 12.58
CA LEU A 176 -16.32 -17.88 11.57
C LEU A 176 -15.17 -16.94 11.93
N SER A 177 -15.24 -16.25 13.08
CA SER A 177 -14.19 -15.36 13.61
C SER A 177 -13.67 -14.35 12.58
N TRP A 178 -12.43 -14.47 12.12
CA TRP A 178 -11.76 -13.60 11.14
C TRP A 178 -12.12 -13.90 9.67
N ARG A 179 -12.61 -15.11 9.36
CA ARG A 179 -12.86 -15.57 7.99
C ARG A 179 -13.78 -14.65 7.17
N PRO A 180 -14.84 -14.06 7.74
CA PRO A 180 -15.72 -13.15 7.00
C PRO A 180 -15.02 -11.91 6.44
N ILE A 181 -13.86 -11.52 6.98
CA ILE A 181 -13.02 -10.43 6.44
C ILE A 181 -12.66 -10.71 4.97
N PHE A 182 -12.17 -11.92 4.69
CA PHE A 182 -11.81 -12.32 3.32
C PHE A 182 -13.04 -12.70 2.49
N LEU A 183 -14.05 -13.31 3.11
CA LEU A 183 -15.27 -13.71 2.41
C LEU A 183 -16.09 -12.51 1.92
N ALA A 184 -16.03 -11.36 2.60
CA ALA A 184 -16.65 -10.12 2.14
C ALA A 184 -16.11 -9.65 0.77
N ASN A 185 -14.83 -9.91 0.50
CA ASN A 185 -14.21 -9.62 -0.80
C ASN A 185 -14.85 -10.41 -1.95
N ILE A 186 -15.46 -11.59 -1.67
CA ILE A 186 -16.15 -12.37 -2.68
C ILE A 186 -17.37 -11.62 -3.20
N VAL A 187 -18.18 -11.08 -2.29
CA VAL A 187 -19.39 -10.33 -2.66
C VAL A 187 -19.03 -9.10 -3.48
N LEU A 188 -18.09 -8.30 -2.98
CA LEU A 188 -17.64 -7.08 -3.64
C LEU A 188 -16.93 -7.39 -4.97
N GLY A 189 -16.12 -8.44 -5.00
CA GLY A 189 -15.42 -8.89 -6.20
C GLY A 189 -16.38 -9.39 -7.29
N ILE A 190 -17.42 -10.14 -6.95
CA ILE A 190 -18.45 -10.56 -7.91
C ILE A 190 -19.21 -9.35 -8.46
N VAL A 191 -19.59 -8.40 -7.60
CA VAL A 191 -20.23 -7.15 -8.04
C VAL A 191 -19.32 -6.39 -9.00
N GLY A 192 -18.04 -6.21 -8.63
CA GLY A 192 -17.05 -5.56 -9.48
C GLY A 192 -16.83 -6.30 -10.79
N LEU A 193 -16.77 -7.63 -10.78
CA LEU A 193 -16.61 -8.46 -11.99
C LEU A 193 -17.78 -8.29 -12.96
N VAL A 194 -19.02 -8.35 -12.45
CA VAL A 194 -20.24 -8.14 -13.26
C VAL A 194 -20.26 -6.73 -13.83
N MET A 195 -19.92 -5.72 -13.04
CA MET A 195 -19.82 -4.33 -13.51
C MET A 195 -18.75 -4.20 -14.59
N ALA A 196 -17.52 -4.72 -14.34
CA ALA A 196 -16.41 -4.67 -15.29
C ALA A 196 -16.77 -5.33 -16.63
N ALA A 197 -17.38 -6.52 -16.59
CA ALA A 197 -17.76 -7.26 -17.78
C ALA A 197 -18.77 -6.48 -18.66
N LYS A 198 -19.71 -5.73 -18.03
CA LYS A 198 -20.76 -4.98 -18.72
C LYS A 198 -20.35 -3.56 -19.14
N ILE A 199 -19.48 -2.90 -18.37
CA ILE A 199 -19.26 -1.45 -18.50
C ILE A 199 -17.94 -1.15 -19.21
N LEU A 200 -16.86 -1.94 -18.95
CA LEU A 200 -15.57 -1.63 -19.51
C LEU A 200 -15.53 -1.78 -21.04
N PRO A 201 -14.95 -0.81 -21.75
CA PRO A 201 -14.78 -0.91 -23.21
C PRO A 201 -13.83 -2.06 -23.56
N ARG A 202 -14.05 -2.71 -24.69
CA ARG A 202 -13.11 -3.70 -25.24
C ARG A 202 -11.92 -2.95 -25.81
N ASP A 203 -10.73 -3.49 -25.58
CA ASP A 203 -9.47 -3.06 -26.14
C ASP A 203 -8.60 -4.30 -26.46
N ASP A 204 -7.83 -4.22 -27.54
CA ASP A 204 -7.04 -5.37 -28.03
C ASP A 204 -5.59 -5.33 -27.52
N GLY A 205 -5.15 -4.21 -26.93
CA GLY A 205 -3.78 -3.97 -26.51
C GLY A 205 -2.80 -3.83 -27.68
N ASP A 206 -1.53 -3.65 -27.37
CA ASP A 206 -0.42 -3.57 -28.31
C ASP A 206 0.56 -4.72 -28.08
N ARG A 207 0.52 -5.73 -28.94
CA ARG A 207 1.37 -6.93 -28.85
C ARG A 207 2.87 -6.65 -29.01
N SER A 208 3.26 -5.47 -29.49
CA SER A 208 4.65 -5.04 -29.59
C SER A 208 5.25 -4.67 -28.24
N THR A 209 4.42 -4.45 -27.22
CA THR A 209 4.87 -4.13 -25.86
C THR A 209 5.70 -5.26 -25.28
N VAL A 210 6.93 -4.95 -24.88
CA VAL A 210 7.88 -5.90 -24.29
C VAL A 210 7.81 -5.84 -22.77
N VAL A 211 7.76 -7.02 -22.13
CA VAL A 211 7.79 -7.18 -20.67
C VAL A 211 9.12 -7.80 -20.26
N ASP A 212 9.85 -7.16 -19.34
CA ASP A 212 11.09 -7.72 -18.79
C ASP A 212 10.78 -8.79 -17.72
N GLY A 213 10.46 -10.00 -18.19
CA GLY A 213 10.18 -11.14 -17.29
C GLY A 213 11.40 -11.54 -16.45
N TRP A 214 12.62 -11.46 -17.01
CA TRP A 214 13.84 -11.77 -16.26
C TRP A 214 14.13 -10.76 -15.15
N GLY A 215 13.97 -9.45 -15.43
CA GLY A 215 14.12 -8.40 -14.42
C GLY A 215 13.10 -8.56 -13.28
N SER A 216 11.86 -8.89 -13.62
CA SER A 216 10.80 -9.14 -12.64
C SER A 216 11.08 -10.39 -11.81
N GLY A 217 11.53 -11.48 -12.44
CA GLY A 217 11.92 -12.70 -11.75
C GLY A 217 13.07 -12.49 -10.77
N LEU A 218 14.13 -11.77 -11.19
CA LEU A 218 15.25 -11.40 -10.31
C LEU A 218 14.77 -10.57 -9.11
N LEU A 219 13.91 -9.59 -9.34
CA LEU A 219 13.35 -8.77 -8.25
C LEU A 219 12.53 -9.60 -7.28
N ALA A 220 11.70 -10.52 -7.80
CA ALA A 220 10.90 -11.43 -6.98
C ALA A 220 11.77 -12.28 -6.06
N VAL A 221 12.76 -12.99 -6.63
CA VAL A 221 13.64 -13.88 -5.86
C VAL A 221 14.51 -13.08 -4.85
N THR A 222 14.96 -11.89 -5.26
CA THR A 222 15.65 -10.96 -4.35
C THR A 222 14.80 -10.65 -3.12
N MET A 223 13.56 -10.21 -3.34
CA MET A 223 12.68 -9.78 -2.25
C MET A 223 12.22 -10.95 -1.38
N ILE A 224 11.93 -12.11 -1.99
CA ILE A 224 11.62 -13.34 -1.24
C ILE A 224 12.80 -13.71 -0.35
N GLY A 225 14.02 -13.71 -0.89
CA GLY A 225 15.22 -14.04 -0.12
C GLY A 225 15.46 -13.10 1.05
N LEU A 226 15.29 -11.80 0.86
CA LEU A 226 15.43 -10.80 1.92
C LEU A 226 14.36 -10.96 3.00
N LEU A 227 13.09 -11.07 2.61
CA LEU A 227 11.98 -11.21 3.55
C LEU A 227 12.05 -12.52 4.32
N TYR A 228 12.27 -13.64 3.62
CA TYR A 228 12.42 -14.94 4.25
C TYR A 228 13.54 -14.92 5.28
N GLY A 229 14.71 -14.40 4.91
CA GLY A 229 15.86 -14.34 5.81
C GLY A 229 15.61 -13.44 7.03
N LEU A 230 14.93 -12.30 6.87
CA LEU A 230 14.56 -11.42 7.99
C LEU A 230 13.55 -12.08 8.94
N ILE A 231 12.51 -12.68 8.40
CA ILE A 231 11.44 -13.30 9.20
C ILE A 231 11.94 -14.55 9.89
N GLU A 232 12.58 -15.45 9.14
CA GLU A 232 13.12 -16.71 9.68
C GLU A 232 14.21 -16.47 10.73
N GLY A 233 15.17 -15.59 10.43
CA GLY A 233 16.23 -15.24 11.36
C GLY A 233 15.71 -14.64 12.66
N SER A 234 14.66 -13.84 12.59
CA SER A 234 14.06 -13.24 13.78
C SER A 234 13.13 -14.18 14.56
N THR A 235 12.62 -15.25 13.95
CA THR A 235 11.68 -16.19 14.58
C THR A 235 12.41 -17.41 15.15
N ASN A 236 13.28 -18.03 14.33
CA ASN A 236 13.93 -19.30 14.63
C ASN A 236 15.45 -19.15 14.91
N GLY A 237 15.93 -17.91 14.97
CA GLY A 237 17.32 -17.58 15.22
C GLY A 237 18.17 -17.42 13.94
N TRP A 238 19.27 -16.70 14.10
CA TRP A 238 20.20 -16.34 13.00
C TRP A 238 21.15 -17.49 12.66
N SER A 239 20.60 -18.59 12.15
CA SER A 239 21.36 -19.73 11.63
C SER A 239 21.95 -19.44 10.24
N ALA A 240 22.65 -20.41 9.66
CA ALA A 240 23.22 -20.28 8.32
C ALA A 240 22.14 -20.05 7.23
N VAL A 241 20.94 -20.61 7.38
CA VAL A 241 19.86 -20.50 6.37
C VAL A 241 19.33 -19.07 6.21
N PRO A 242 18.89 -18.35 7.26
CA PRO A 242 18.46 -16.96 7.12
C PRO A 242 19.61 -16.04 6.64
N VAL A 243 20.82 -16.21 7.16
CA VAL A 243 21.97 -15.39 6.76
C VAL A 243 22.33 -15.61 5.28
N THR A 244 22.37 -16.85 4.81
CA THR A 244 22.59 -17.15 3.39
C THR A 244 21.45 -16.62 2.52
N SER A 245 20.21 -16.71 2.97
CA SER A 245 19.06 -16.18 2.23
C SER A 245 19.16 -14.67 2.02
N ILE A 246 19.51 -13.90 3.05
CA ILE A 246 19.77 -12.46 2.94
C ILE A 246 20.95 -12.17 2.02
N THR A 247 22.06 -12.91 2.20
CA THR A 247 23.26 -12.72 1.37
C THR A 247 22.96 -12.96 -0.11
N VAL A 248 22.29 -14.05 -0.43
CA VAL A 248 21.84 -14.36 -1.80
C VAL A 248 20.88 -13.27 -2.31
N GLY A 249 19.94 -12.82 -1.48
CA GLY A 249 19.03 -11.72 -1.81
C GLY A 249 19.79 -10.44 -2.18
N VAL A 250 20.80 -10.05 -1.40
CA VAL A 250 21.64 -8.87 -1.70
C VAL A 250 22.44 -9.04 -3.00
N LEU A 251 23.01 -10.22 -3.24
CA LEU A 251 23.73 -10.51 -4.48
C LEU A 251 22.80 -10.48 -5.70
N LEU A 252 21.59 -11.04 -5.59
CA LEU A 252 20.59 -10.98 -6.64
C LEU A 252 20.07 -9.55 -6.87
N PHE A 253 20.00 -8.73 -5.82
CA PHE A 253 19.70 -7.30 -5.97
C PHE A 253 20.78 -6.58 -6.78
N ALA A 254 22.06 -6.89 -6.54
CA ALA A 254 23.13 -6.33 -7.36
C ALA A 254 23.04 -6.78 -8.83
N ALA A 255 22.70 -8.06 -9.07
CA ALA A 255 22.44 -8.57 -10.42
C ALA A 255 21.23 -7.88 -11.07
N PHE A 256 20.14 -7.67 -10.32
CA PHE A 256 18.98 -6.90 -10.77
C PHE A 256 19.36 -5.47 -11.13
N ALA A 257 20.12 -4.77 -10.27
CA ALA A 257 20.58 -3.41 -10.52
C ALA A 257 21.50 -3.32 -11.75
N HIS A 258 22.37 -4.30 -11.96
CA HIS A 258 23.18 -4.41 -13.19
C HIS A 258 22.28 -4.59 -14.42
N ARG A 259 21.31 -5.52 -14.35
CA ARG A 259 20.35 -5.75 -15.45
C ARG A 259 19.53 -4.49 -15.77
N GLN A 260 19.10 -3.72 -14.78
CA GLN A 260 18.36 -2.47 -15.00
C GLN A 260 19.15 -1.44 -15.84
N ARG A 261 20.50 -1.51 -15.81
CA ARG A 261 21.39 -0.63 -16.60
C ARG A 261 21.68 -1.15 -17.98
N THR A 262 21.58 -2.47 -18.20
CA THR A 262 22.01 -3.15 -19.45
C THR A 262 20.87 -3.68 -20.30
N ALA A 263 19.68 -3.89 -19.74
CA ALA A 263 18.53 -4.40 -20.46
C ALA A 263 18.01 -3.40 -21.50
N ALA A 264 17.59 -3.91 -22.66
CA ALA A 264 16.98 -3.10 -23.71
C ALA A 264 15.64 -2.48 -23.26
N HIS A 265 14.88 -3.21 -22.43
CA HIS A 265 13.58 -2.77 -21.89
C HIS A 265 13.55 -2.97 -20.38
N PRO A 266 14.25 -2.12 -19.59
CA PRO A 266 14.30 -2.27 -18.15
C PRO A 266 12.93 -1.96 -17.52
N LEU A 267 12.70 -2.50 -16.30
CA LEU A 267 11.47 -2.25 -15.53
C LEU A 267 11.32 -0.77 -15.21
N ILE A 268 12.42 -0.14 -14.76
CA ILE A 268 12.47 1.29 -14.47
C ILE A 268 13.28 1.96 -15.59
N LYS A 269 12.67 2.94 -16.25
CA LYS A 269 13.39 3.68 -17.32
C LYS A 269 14.64 4.36 -16.74
N PRO A 270 15.83 4.21 -17.38
CA PRO A 270 17.08 4.82 -16.89
C PRO A 270 17.03 6.35 -16.84
N SER A 271 16.19 6.99 -17.65
CA SER A 271 15.93 8.44 -17.62
C SER A 271 15.36 8.88 -16.29
N LEU A 272 14.45 8.10 -15.69
CA LEU A 272 13.86 8.37 -14.37
C LEU A 272 14.91 8.29 -13.26
N LEU A 273 15.83 7.31 -13.34
CA LEU A 273 16.90 7.16 -12.34
C LEU A 273 17.95 8.28 -12.43
N LYS A 274 18.05 8.98 -13.57
CA LYS A 274 18.91 10.18 -13.72
C LYS A 274 18.22 11.45 -13.24
N ASN A 275 16.88 11.44 -13.09
CA ASN A 275 16.13 12.56 -12.57
C ASN A 275 16.29 12.65 -11.04
N ARG A 276 16.90 13.75 -10.56
CA ARG A 276 17.17 13.96 -9.13
C ARG A 276 15.90 14.06 -8.30
N GLY A 277 14.84 14.66 -8.84
CA GLY A 277 13.54 14.78 -8.17
C GLY A 277 12.93 13.40 -7.93
N PHE A 278 12.87 12.58 -8.97
CA PHE A 278 12.35 11.22 -8.89
C PHE A 278 13.17 10.33 -7.93
N THR A 279 14.50 10.31 -8.06
CA THR A 279 15.37 9.47 -7.21
C THR A 279 15.35 9.88 -5.74
N SER A 280 15.39 11.17 -5.44
CA SER A 280 15.29 11.64 -4.05
C SER A 280 13.91 11.34 -3.46
N GLY A 281 12.84 11.53 -4.25
CA GLY A 281 11.49 11.16 -3.87
C GLY A 281 11.32 9.67 -3.61
N LEU A 282 11.93 8.80 -4.43
CA LEU A 282 11.96 7.35 -4.21
C LEU A 282 12.66 6.98 -2.91
N LEU A 283 13.81 7.59 -2.60
CA LEU A 283 14.52 7.33 -1.35
C LEU A 283 13.71 7.74 -0.13
N VAL A 284 13.05 8.91 -0.17
CA VAL A 284 12.15 9.33 0.91
C VAL A 284 10.95 8.40 1.02
N CYS A 285 10.35 8.01 -0.11
CA CYS A 285 9.24 7.06 -0.16
C CYS A 285 9.63 5.71 0.45
N LEU A 286 10.81 5.17 0.09
CA LEU A 286 11.31 3.91 0.60
C LEU A 286 11.39 3.92 2.13
N VAL A 287 11.98 4.97 2.70
CA VAL A 287 12.12 5.10 4.15
C VAL A 287 10.77 5.34 4.82
N ALA A 288 9.96 6.28 4.31
CA ALA A 288 8.67 6.63 4.89
C ALA A 288 7.67 5.46 4.84
N ALA A 289 7.63 4.72 3.71
CA ALA A 289 6.76 3.56 3.57
C ALA A 289 7.18 2.41 4.48
N ALA A 290 8.49 2.13 4.57
CA ALA A 290 9.00 1.09 5.45
C ALA A 290 8.74 1.41 6.93
N ALA A 291 9.09 2.62 7.37
CA ALA A 291 8.88 3.05 8.75
C ALA A 291 7.39 3.12 9.11
N GLY A 292 6.58 3.76 8.25
CA GLY A 292 5.15 3.96 8.50
C GLY A 292 4.36 2.65 8.56
N THR A 293 4.57 1.74 7.61
CA THR A 293 3.87 0.44 7.60
C THR A 293 4.28 -0.43 8.78
N GLY A 294 5.59 -0.48 9.09
CA GLY A 294 6.09 -1.19 10.26
C GLY A 294 5.54 -0.61 11.56
N LEU A 295 5.49 0.72 11.69
CA LEU A 295 4.91 1.42 12.84
C LEU A 295 3.44 1.04 13.05
N LEU A 296 2.61 1.16 11.99
CA LEU A 296 1.18 0.86 12.07
C LEU A 296 0.92 -0.57 12.54
N PHE A 297 1.74 -1.51 12.09
CA PHE A 297 1.61 -2.90 12.46
C PHE A 297 1.99 -3.15 13.92
N VAL A 298 3.14 -2.63 14.39
CA VAL A 298 3.56 -2.83 15.79
C VAL A 298 2.71 -2.05 16.77
N LEU A 299 2.13 -0.90 16.39
CA LEU A 299 1.11 -0.22 17.21
C LEU A 299 -0.11 -1.11 17.44
N SER A 300 -0.61 -1.75 16.38
CA SER A 300 -1.74 -2.68 16.49
C SER A 300 -1.40 -3.88 17.37
N LEU A 301 -0.22 -4.49 17.20
CA LEU A 301 0.25 -5.59 18.03
C LEU A 301 0.40 -5.18 19.50
N PHE A 302 1.01 -4.03 19.77
CA PHE A 302 1.20 -3.55 21.13
C PHE A 302 -0.13 -3.28 21.84
N VAL A 303 -1.11 -2.71 21.14
CA VAL A 303 -2.43 -2.46 21.72
C VAL A 303 -3.15 -3.78 22.01
N GLN A 304 -3.09 -4.77 21.12
CA GLN A 304 -3.76 -6.06 21.32
C GLN A 304 -3.04 -6.94 22.33
N GLU A 305 -1.76 -7.20 22.12
CA GLU A 305 -0.99 -8.15 22.95
C GLU A 305 -0.39 -7.48 24.20
N GLY A 306 0.05 -6.21 24.08
CA GLY A 306 0.69 -5.48 25.18
C GLY A 306 -0.29 -4.89 26.19
N LEU A 307 -1.39 -4.34 25.70
CA LEU A 307 -2.43 -3.76 26.57
C LEU A 307 -3.61 -4.72 26.80
N HIS A 308 -3.58 -5.91 26.19
CA HIS A 308 -4.67 -6.90 26.26
C HIS A 308 -6.04 -6.35 25.84
N VAL A 309 -6.05 -5.51 24.82
CA VAL A 309 -7.26 -4.87 24.30
C VAL A 309 -7.89 -5.73 23.21
N SER A 310 -9.20 -5.87 23.23
CA SER A 310 -9.94 -6.62 22.22
C SER A 310 -9.69 -6.09 20.79
N PRO A 311 -9.80 -6.91 19.73
CA PRO A 311 -9.66 -6.43 18.34
C PRO A 311 -10.60 -5.27 18.01
N ARG A 312 -11.83 -5.27 18.57
CA ARG A 312 -12.80 -4.19 18.42
C ARG A 312 -12.30 -2.88 19.03
N ASP A 313 -11.89 -2.95 20.29
CA ASP A 313 -11.47 -1.75 21.02
C ASP A 313 -10.12 -1.24 20.49
N THR A 314 -9.24 -2.13 20.02
CA THR A 314 -8.02 -1.76 19.26
C THR A 314 -8.37 -0.97 18.02
N SER A 315 -9.33 -1.44 17.21
CA SER A 315 -9.77 -0.74 16.01
C SER A 315 -10.32 0.65 16.35
N LEU A 316 -11.13 0.77 17.37
CA LEU A 316 -11.67 2.05 17.83
C LEU A 316 -10.58 2.98 18.39
N GLY A 317 -9.61 2.42 19.11
CA GLY A 317 -8.46 3.16 19.63
C GLY A 317 -7.52 3.70 18.55
N LEU A 318 -7.47 3.07 17.37
CA LEU A 318 -6.70 3.53 16.22
C LEU A 318 -7.47 4.54 15.34
N VAL A 319 -8.77 4.78 15.59
CA VAL A 319 -9.55 5.79 14.83
C VAL A 319 -8.90 7.18 14.86
N PRO A 320 -8.39 7.71 15.99
CA PRO A 320 -7.72 9.01 16.00
C PRO A 320 -6.55 9.10 15.03
N LEU A 321 -5.71 8.05 14.91
CA LEU A 321 -4.62 7.98 13.94
C LEU A 321 -5.14 8.13 12.52
N THR A 322 -6.19 7.41 12.20
CA THR A 322 -6.75 7.39 10.86
C THR A 322 -7.47 8.71 10.53
N LEU A 323 -8.16 9.30 11.50
CA LEU A 323 -8.73 10.64 11.33
C LEU A 323 -7.65 11.69 11.06
N GLY A 324 -6.52 11.62 11.77
CA GLY A 324 -5.36 12.48 11.54
C GLY A 324 -4.81 12.31 10.12
N LEU A 325 -4.64 11.06 9.65
CA LEU A 325 -4.15 10.73 8.32
C LEU A 325 -5.08 11.29 7.23
N VAL A 326 -6.38 11.06 7.35
CA VAL A 326 -7.38 11.51 6.36
C VAL A 326 -7.47 13.04 6.35
N ALA A 327 -7.57 13.69 7.52
CA ALA A 327 -7.64 15.15 7.60
C ALA A 327 -6.40 15.82 6.99
N ALA A 328 -5.22 15.26 7.26
CA ALA A 328 -3.96 15.77 6.72
C ALA A 328 -3.83 15.55 5.20
N ALA A 329 -4.27 14.39 4.69
CA ALA A 329 -4.30 14.12 3.25
C ALA A 329 -5.24 15.08 2.52
N PHE A 330 -6.44 15.37 3.07
CA PHE A 330 -7.35 16.38 2.52
C PHE A 330 -6.74 17.79 2.55
N ALA A 331 -6.11 18.18 3.64
CA ALA A 331 -5.43 19.47 3.74
C ALA A 331 -4.30 19.60 2.71
N ALA A 332 -3.52 18.53 2.51
CA ALA A 332 -2.46 18.46 1.51
C ALA A 332 -3.02 18.68 0.10
N MET A 333 -4.08 17.96 -0.27
CA MET A 333 -4.76 18.08 -1.57
C MET A 333 -5.46 19.44 -1.74
N GLY A 334 -5.91 20.07 -0.66
CA GLY A 334 -6.55 21.40 -0.63
C GLY A 334 -5.62 22.57 -0.99
N GLY A 335 -4.44 22.29 -1.56
CA GLY A 335 -3.49 23.29 -2.05
C GLY A 335 -2.23 23.47 -1.21
N LEU A 336 -2.08 22.78 -0.07
CA LEU A 336 -0.85 22.86 0.72
C LEU A 336 0.35 22.27 -0.03
N VAL A 337 0.16 21.19 -0.81
CA VAL A 337 1.22 20.61 -1.64
C VAL A 337 1.74 21.60 -2.66
N ALA A 338 0.85 22.32 -3.36
CA ALA A 338 1.22 23.33 -4.34
C ALA A 338 2.00 24.51 -3.70
N LYS A 339 1.59 24.92 -2.49
CA LYS A 339 2.21 26.05 -1.78
C LYS A 339 3.55 25.69 -1.12
N LEU A 340 3.65 24.53 -0.50
CA LEU A 340 4.77 24.15 0.37
C LEU A 340 5.74 23.14 -0.28
N GLY A 341 5.27 22.36 -1.27
CA GLY A 341 6.10 21.34 -1.95
C GLY A 341 6.84 20.44 -0.95
N ARG A 342 8.17 20.30 -1.11
CA ARG A 342 9.00 19.47 -0.22
C ARG A 342 8.97 19.88 1.26
N ARG A 343 8.66 21.14 1.57
CA ARG A 343 8.54 21.60 2.98
C ARG A 343 7.39 20.87 3.68
N LEU A 344 6.33 20.53 2.94
CA LEU A 344 5.21 19.77 3.51
C LEU A 344 5.62 18.33 3.85
N VAL A 345 6.50 17.70 3.05
CA VAL A 345 7.10 16.40 3.38
C VAL A 345 7.91 16.51 4.67
N PHE A 346 8.77 17.53 4.77
CA PHE A 346 9.58 17.76 5.98
C PHE A 346 8.69 17.96 7.23
N ILE A 347 7.64 18.78 7.12
CA ILE A 347 6.66 18.99 8.19
C ILE A 347 5.98 17.66 8.56
N GLY A 348 5.50 16.89 7.57
CA GLY A 348 4.83 15.61 7.80
C GLY A 348 5.71 14.63 8.57
N LEU A 349 6.95 14.42 8.12
CA LEU A 349 7.91 13.53 8.81
C LEU A 349 8.27 14.04 10.21
N THR A 350 8.37 15.36 10.40
CA THR A 350 8.65 15.95 11.73
C THR A 350 7.46 15.74 12.67
N VAL A 351 6.23 15.93 12.19
CA VAL A 351 5.01 15.67 12.98
C VAL A 351 4.89 14.19 13.34
N ASP A 352 5.23 13.28 12.41
CA ASP A 352 5.28 11.84 12.70
C ASP A 352 6.30 11.53 13.80
N LEU A 353 7.51 12.10 13.73
CA LEU A 353 8.53 11.96 14.78
C LEU A 353 8.05 12.46 16.15
N VAL A 354 7.34 13.60 16.19
CA VAL A 354 6.76 14.13 17.44
C VAL A 354 5.72 13.18 18.02
N GLY A 355 4.83 12.64 17.18
CA GLY A 355 3.81 11.67 17.60
C GLY A 355 4.43 10.37 18.11
N CYS A 356 5.40 9.80 17.38
CA CYS A 356 6.14 8.60 17.80
C CYS A 356 6.93 8.83 19.11
N GLY A 357 7.59 9.99 19.24
CA GLY A 357 8.27 10.41 20.47
C GLY A 357 7.31 10.52 21.66
N TRP A 358 6.10 11.02 21.42
CA TRP A 358 5.07 11.10 22.47
C TRP A 358 4.62 9.70 22.93
N VAL A 359 4.35 8.78 22.00
CA VAL A 359 4.07 7.38 22.35
C VAL A 359 5.23 6.76 23.12
N LEU A 360 6.49 6.99 22.66
CA LEU A 360 7.69 6.49 23.33
C LEU A 360 7.80 6.97 24.78
N ILE A 361 7.49 8.25 25.04
CA ILE A 361 7.47 8.81 26.39
C ILE A 361 6.41 8.11 27.24
N LEU A 362 5.17 8.01 26.76
CA LEU A 362 4.07 7.36 27.49
C LEU A 362 4.40 5.90 27.83
N VAL A 363 4.90 5.14 26.86
CA VAL A 363 5.28 3.73 27.06
C VAL A 363 6.51 3.60 27.97
N THR A 364 7.40 4.58 27.99
CA THR A 364 8.57 4.55 28.87
C THR A 364 8.18 4.70 30.35
N TYR A 365 7.21 5.57 30.65
CA TYR A 365 6.76 5.80 32.03
C TYR A 365 5.71 4.80 32.51
N SER A 366 4.82 4.33 31.64
CA SER A 366 3.67 3.49 32.01
C SER A 366 3.82 2.02 31.57
N GLY A 367 4.76 1.70 30.72
CA GLY A 367 4.91 0.34 30.17
C GLY A 367 3.65 -0.14 29.46
N THR A 368 3.20 -1.34 29.83
CA THR A 368 1.94 -1.92 29.35
C THR A 368 0.70 -1.48 30.16
N ASN A 369 0.87 -0.62 31.17
CA ASN A 369 -0.26 -0.06 31.95
C ASN A 369 -0.76 1.27 31.35
N VAL A 370 -0.24 1.70 30.20
CA VAL A 370 -0.72 2.91 29.52
C VAL A 370 -2.16 2.72 29.05
N SER A 371 -3.02 3.70 29.33
CA SER A 371 -4.40 3.66 28.83
C SER A 371 -4.41 3.89 27.31
N LEU A 372 -5.24 3.10 26.59
CA LEU A 372 -5.47 3.27 25.16
C LEU A 372 -5.88 4.70 24.81
N TRP A 373 -6.73 5.31 25.61
CA TRP A 373 -7.20 6.69 25.39
C TRP A 373 -6.12 7.75 25.66
N ALA A 374 -5.13 7.45 26.51
CA ALA A 374 -3.98 8.32 26.70
C ALA A 374 -3.06 8.34 25.45
N LEU A 375 -3.07 7.27 24.66
CA LEU A 375 -2.34 7.18 23.38
C LEU A 375 -3.07 7.90 22.23
N ALA A 376 -4.38 8.10 22.32
CA ALA A 376 -5.22 8.63 21.25
C ALA A 376 -4.73 9.99 20.67
N PRO A 377 -4.33 10.99 21.49
CA PRO A 377 -3.79 12.24 20.94
C PRO A 377 -2.48 12.06 20.17
N ALA A 378 -1.58 11.19 20.68
CA ALA A 378 -0.33 10.89 19.99
C ALA A 378 -0.57 10.13 18.68
N PHE A 379 -1.54 9.21 18.66
CA PHE A 379 -1.98 8.51 17.44
C PHE A 379 -2.53 9.49 16.41
N PHE A 380 -3.32 10.47 16.81
CA PHE A 380 -3.79 11.52 15.90
C PHE A 380 -2.62 12.29 15.28
N VAL A 381 -1.62 12.67 16.07
CA VAL A 381 -0.43 13.37 15.59
C VAL A 381 0.37 12.51 14.60
N ILE A 382 0.59 11.22 14.90
CA ILE A 382 1.21 10.26 13.97
C ILE A 382 0.41 10.22 12.66
N GLY A 383 -0.91 10.11 12.75
CA GLY A 383 -1.79 10.11 11.58
C GLY A 383 -1.63 11.35 10.72
N VAL A 384 -1.59 12.54 11.33
CA VAL A 384 -1.34 13.80 10.61
C VAL A 384 0.01 13.76 9.90
N GLY A 385 1.06 13.32 10.55
CA GLY A 385 2.40 13.20 9.96
C GLY A 385 2.44 12.27 8.75
N LEU A 386 1.87 11.07 8.89
CA LEU A 386 1.77 10.08 7.80
C LEU A 386 0.90 10.60 6.65
N GLY A 387 -0.25 11.23 6.94
CA GLY A 387 -1.15 11.76 5.93
C GLY A 387 -0.51 12.86 5.08
N LEU A 388 0.18 13.82 5.70
CA LEU A 388 0.93 14.85 5.00
C LEU A 388 2.04 14.25 4.12
N SER A 389 2.77 13.25 4.65
CA SER A 389 3.89 12.62 3.96
C SER A 389 3.41 11.81 2.77
N PHE A 390 2.47 10.88 2.96
CA PHE A 390 1.98 9.98 1.91
C PHE A 390 1.23 10.71 0.78
N ALA A 391 0.55 11.82 1.07
CA ALA A 391 -0.09 12.62 0.04
C ALA A 391 0.92 13.46 -0.76
N THR A 392 2.02 13.90 -0.14
CA THR A 392 2.93 14.86 -0.74
C THR A 392 4.11 14.22 -1.46
N ILE A 393 4.68 13.13 -0.92
CA ILE A 393 5.87 12.47 -1.49
C ILE A 393 5.65 12.07 -2.96
N PRO A 394 4.55 11.38 -3.34
CA PRO A 394 4.32 11.02 -4.74
C PRO A 394 4.21 12.25 -5.65
N THR A 395 3.49 13.27 -5.22
CA THR A 395 3.24 14.47 -6.00
C THR A 395 4.53 15.22 -6.31
N VAL A 396 5.43 15.35 -5.33
CA VAL A 396 6.72 16.02 -5.51
C VAL A 396 7.70 15.15 -6.29
N ALA A 397 7.73 13.83 -6.03
CA ALA A 397 8.63 12.89 -6.70
C ALA A 397 8.32 12.70 -8.19
N LEU A 398 7.03 12.66 -8.53
CA LEU A 398 6.57 12.45 -9.91
C LEU A 398 6.43 13.74 -10.71
N GLY A 399 6.49 14.88 -10.05
CA GLY A 399 6.24 16.18 -10.67
C GLY A 399 7.20 16.53 -11.80
N ASP A 400 8.46 16.11 -11.72
CA ASP A 400 9.48 16.33 -12.74
C ASP A 400 9.52 15.22 -13.84
N ALA A 401 8.60 14.23 -13.78
CA ALA A 401 8.55 13.18 -14.80
C ALA A 401 7.94 13.72 -16.09
N LYS A 402 8.56 13.37 -17.24
CA LYS A 402 8.03 13.75 -18.55
C LYS A 402 6.65 13.10 -18.80
N PRO A 403 5.75 13.77 -19.55
CA PRO A 403 4.42 13.23 -19.83
C PRO A 403 4.41 11.83 -20.44
N ASP A 404 5.38 11.51 -21.30
CA ASP A 404 5.58 10.20 -21.94
C ASP A 404 6.17 9.13 -20.99
N GLU A 405 6.66 9.54 -19.82
CA GLU A 405 7.24 8.68 -18.79
C GLU A 405 6.34 8.55 -17.55
N ALA A 406 5.28 9.37 -17.43
CA ALA A 406 4.45 9.47 -16.24
C ALA A 406 3.86 8.12 -15.78
N GLY A 407 3.39 7.29 -16.72
CA GLY A 407 2.89 5.94 -16.41
C GLY A 407 3.98 5.00 -15.87
N SER A 408 5.18 5.04 -16.45
CA SER A 408 6.33 4.25 -15.96
C SER A 408 6.84 4.76 -14.61
N ALA A 409 6.84 6.08 -14.41
CA ALA A 409 7.26 6.71 -13.17
C ALA A 409 6.32 6.35 -12.01
N SER A 410 5.00 6.50 -12.19
CA SER A 410 4.01 6.17 -11.16
C SER A 410 3.98 4.67 -10.84
N GLY A 411 4.04 3.80 -11.85
CA GLY A 411 4.11 2.36 -11.64
C GLY A 411 5.36 1.93 -10.88
N SER A 412 6.54 2.48 -11.24
CA SER A 412 7.80 2.21 -10.53
C SER A 412 7.77 2.75 -9.09
N PHE A 413 7.20 3.94 -8.88
CA PHE A 413 7.05 4.55 -7.57
C PHE A 413 6.17 3.68 -6.66
N SER A 414 4.98 3.28 -7.12
CA SER A 414 4.06 2.42 -6.36
C SER A 414 4.66 1.04 -6.09
N SER A 415 5.37 0.45 -7.04
CA SER A 415 6.08 -0.82 -6.84
C SER A 415 7.12 -0.72 -5.71
N ILE A 416 7.96 0.32 -5.74
CA ILE A 416 8.97 0.54 -4.70
C ILE A 416 8.33 0.82 -3.35
N GLN A 417 7.22 1.58 -3.32
CA GLN A 417 6.46 1.82 -2.10
C GLN A 417 5.96 0.51 -1.47
N GLN A 418 5.37 -0.38 -2.24
CA GLN A 418 4.88 -1.67 -1.75
C GLN A 418 6.01 -2.58 -1.27
N LEU A 419 7.12 -2.64 -2.00
CA LEU A 419 8.30 -3.42 -1.58
C LEU A 419 8.92 -2.86 -0.29
N ALA A 420 9.01 -1.54 -0.17
CA ALA A 420 9.48 -0.87 1.04
C ALA A 420 8.55 -1.15 2.23
N SER A 421 7.23 -1.11 2.00
CA SER A 421 6.23 -1.46 3.02
C SER A 421 6.37 -2.92 3.48
N ALA A 422 6.59 -3.86 2.56
CA ALA A 422 6.81 -5.26 2.88
C ALA A 422 8.05 -5.47 3.76
N ILE A 423 9.19 -4.90 3.34
CA ILE A 423 10.46 -4.98 4.08
C ILE A 423 10.32 -4.30 5.45
N GLY A 424 9.74 -3.11 5.48
CA GLY A 424 9.59 -2.33 6.70
C GLY A 424 8.68 -3.01 7.71
N SER A 425 7.54 -3.53 7.28
CA SER A 425 6.65 -4.31 8.12
C SER A 425 7.35 -5.54 8.70
N ALA A 426 8.04 -6.32 7.87
CA ALA A 426 8.78 -7.49 8.31
C ALA A 426 9.93 -7.14 9.27
N ALA A 427 10.73 -6.11 8.95
CA ALA A 427 11.87 -5.72 9.75
C ALA A 427 11.47 -5.17 11.13
N VAL A 428 10.53 -4.20 11.17
CA VAL A 428 10.08 -3.59 12.43
C VAL A 428 9.37 -4.61 13.32
N THR A 429 8.52 -5.46 12.73
CA THR A 429 7.84 -6.54 13.46
C THR A 429 8.83 -7.57 14.00
N SER A 430 9.85 -7.92 13.21
CA SER A 430 10.90 -8.84 13.65
C SER A 430 11.70 -8.29 14.85
N ILE A 431 12.04 -7.01 14.81
CA ILE A 431 12.73 -6.32 15.93
C ILE A 431 11.80 -6.27 17.17
N PHE A 432 10.52 -5.99 16.96
CA PHE A 432 9.53 -5.97 18.03
C PHE A 432 9.45 -7.34 18.74
N PHE A 433 9.30 -8.44 18.01
CA PHE A 433 9.21 -9.77 18.61
C PHE A 433 10.52 -10.22 19.27
N GLN A 434 11.68 -9.90 18.70
CA GLN A 434 12.96 -10.17 19.37
C GLN A 434 13.06 -9.43 20.72
N ALA A 435 12.63 -8.17 20.78
CA ALA A 435 12.64 -7.39 22.01
C ALA A 435 11.52 -7.80 22.98
N ALA A 436 10.47 -8.51 22.52
CA ALA A 436 9.35 -8.96 23.33
C ALA A 436 9.74 -10.00 24.39
N THR A 437 10.87 -10.70 24.21
CA THR A 437 11.46 -11.57 25.25
C THR A 437 11.74 -10.85 26.56
N SER A 438 11.99 -9.52 26.50
CA SER A 438 12.18 -8.66 27.69
C SER A 438 10.91 -7.90 28.09
N GLY A 439 9.75 -8.29 27.53
CA GLY A 439 8.43 -7.71 27.78
C GLY A 439 7.94 -6.80 26.66
N LEU A 440 6.61 -6.77 26.47
CA LEU A 440 5.98 -6.06 25.35
C LEU A 440 6.13 -4.53 25.42
N GLY A 441 6.20 -3.95 26.64
CA GLY A 441 6.53 -2.52 26.79
C GLY A 441 7.97 -2.21 26.32
N HIS A 442 8.93 -3.11 26.54
CA HIS A 442 10.30 -2.98 26.02
C HIS A 442 10.31 -3.13 24.50
N ALA A 443 9.61 -4.12 23.97
CA ALA A 443 9.45 -4.32 22.52
C ALA A 443 8.94 -3.08 21.80
N MET A 444 7.90 -2.46 22.37
CA MET A 444 7.34 -1.22 21.80
C MET A 444 8.34 -0.07 21.83
N LYS A 445 9.10 0.10 22.91
CA LYS A 445 10.16 1.12 22.98
C LYS A 445 11.23 0.91 21.89
N VAL A 446 11.71 -0.31 21.75
CA VAL A 446 12.73 -0.64 20.75
C VAL A 446 12.20 -0.41 19.33
N GLY A 447 10.97 -0.88 19.03
CA GLY A 447 10.33 -0.65 17.74
C GLY A 447 10.18 0.84 17.41
N LEU A 448 9.72 1.65 18.38
CA LEU A 448 9.60 3.10 18.22
C LEU A 448 10.95 3.79 18.00
N ILE A 449 11.99 3.40 18.73
CA ILE A 449 13.34 3.96 18.55
C ILE A 449 13.86 3.68 17.14
N VAL A 450 13.64 2.47 16.63
CA VAL A 450 14.01 2.12 15.26
C VAL A 450 13.26 2.97 14.23
N VAL A 451 11.93 3.07 14.38
CA VAL A 451 11.09 3.91 13.50
C VAL A 451 11.54 5.37 13.54
N LEU A 452 11.76 5.92 14.74
CA LEU A 452 12.25 7.30 14.94
C LEU A 452 13.60 7.51 14.25
N ALA A 453 14.55 6.60 14.44
CA ALA A 453 15.88 6.69 13.84
C ALA A 453 15.81 6.65 12.30
N VAL A 454 15.05 5.69 11.75
CA VAL A 454 14.89 5.51 10.31
C VAL A 454 14.17 6.73 9.69
N THR A 455 13.09 7.23 10.32
CA THR A 455 12.37 8.43 9.87
C THR A 455 13.27 9.67 9.95
N ALA A 456 14.02 9.85 11.03
CA ALA A 456 14.96 10.97 11.19
C ALA A 456 16.07 10.97 10.12
N LEU A 457 16.59 9.80 9.75
CA LEU A 457 17.57 9.66 8.67
C LEU A 457 17.02 10.06 7.29
N SER A 458 15.72 10.07 7.11
CA SER A 458 15.11 10.53 5.85
C SER A 458 15.05 12.06 5.72
N LEU A 459 15.06 12.82 6.82
CA LEU A 459 14.94 14.27 6.80
C LEU A 459 16.01 14.99 5.95
N PRO A 460 17.31 14.65 6.04
CA PRO A 460 18.31 15.22 5.15
C PRO A 460 18.06 14.92 3.67
N VAL A 461 17.50 13.73 3.36
CA VAL A 461 17.19 13.31 1.98
C VAL A 461 16.07 14.16 1.39
N VAL A 462 15.11 14.62 2.20
CA VAL A 462 14.05 15.56 1.76
C VAL A 462 14.65 16.86 1.19
N ALA A 463 15.80 17.29 1.67
CA ALA A 463 16.46 18.49 1.14
C ALA A 463 16.92 18.32 -0.33
N LEU A 464 17.09 17.09 -0.80
CA LEU A 464 17.46 16.78 -2.18
C LEU A 464 16.24 16.78 -3.13
N MET A 465 15.01 16.72 -2.60
CA MET A 465 13.78 16.78 -3.40
C MET A 465 13.60 18.17 -4.02
N PRO A 466 12.87 18.28 -5.15
CA PRO A 466 12.50 19.55 -5.76
C PRO A 466 11.78 20.48 -4.76
N ARG A 467 12.00 21.79 -4.89
CA ARG A 467 11.43 22.76 -3.95
C ARG A 467 9.92 22.90 -4.04
N GLN A 468 9.38 22.77 -5.25
CA GLN A 468 7.94 22.94 -5.54
C GLN A 468 7.46 21.76 -6.37
N ALA A 469 6.19 21.37 -6.20
CA ALA A 469 5.51 20.61 -7.22
C ALA A 469 5.40 21.48 -8.47
N PRO A 470 5.50 20.95 -9.70
CA PRO A 470 5.35 21.73 -10.91
C PRO A 470 4.03 22.49 -10.83
N SER A 471 4.09 23.81 -11.02
CA SER A 471 2.89 24.61 -11.27
C SER A 471 2.27 24.08 -12.57
N GLU A 472 0.94 23.87 -12.56
CA GLU A 472 0.22 23.68 -13.82
C GLU A 472 0.62 24.83 -14.75
N PRO A 473 0.93 24.56 -16.04
CA PRO A 473 1.19 25.64 -16.99
C PRO A 473 -0.06 26.53 -17.00
N GLU A 474 0.12 27.81 -16.68
CA GLU A 474 -0.90 28.81 -16.89
C GLU A 474 -1.33 28.75 -18.37
N GLN A 475 -2.60 28.40 -18.60
CA GLN A 475 -3.25 28.38 -19.91
C GLN A 475 -3.64 29.78 -20.32
#